data_c5abdb4c56faaa71b83fb4943703385f
#
_entry.id   c5abdb4c56faaa71b83fb4943703385f
#
_cell.length_a   1.000
_cell.length_b   1.000
_cell.length_c   1.000
_cell.angle_alpha   90.00
_cell.angle_beta   90.00
_cell.angle_gamma   90.00
#
_symmetry.space_group_name_H-M   'P 1'
#
loop_
_entity.id
_entity.type
_entity.pdbx_description
1 polymer ?
#
loop_
_entity_poly.entity_id
_entity_poly.type
_entity_poly.pdbx_seq_one_letter_code
_entity_poly.pdbx_strand_id
1 'polypeptide(L)'
;RHPVALLNDWVAALEQEEKYPTRNLHILADHHGNRSPRSRPDARGSVVGLTLETGERALARLYLATLQAIAYGTRHIMDTLKHHGHTLSRIVICGGATHNRLWLREYADATGCDIHLLAEEDAVTLGAAICGAVASGAWATLTDATREMVKAGDIITRRPETAAFHRQK
;
A
#
# COMPACT_ATOMS: atom_id res chain seq x y z
N ARG A 1 7.82 -2.75 -22.86
CA ARG A 1 7.16 -1.98 -21.78
C ARG A 1 7.18 -2.80 -20.50
N HIS A 2 7.41 -2.17 -19.35
CA HIS A 2 7.45 -2.89 -18.08
C HIS A 2 6.04 -3.47 -17.76
N PRO A 3 5.91 -4.76 -17.34
CA PRO A 3 4.61 -5.39 -17.14
C PRO A 3 3.66 -4.64 -16.22
N VAL A 4 4.17 -4.03 -15.13
CA VAL A 4 3.36 -3.24 -14.20
C VAL A 4 2.76 -2.01 -14.87
N ALA A 5 3.50 -1.34 -15.76
CA ALA A 5 2.98 -0.18 -16.48
C ALA A 5 1.83 -0.58 -17.43
N LEU A 6 1.95 -1.74 -18.08
CA LEU A 6 0.89 -2.27 -18.93
C LEU A 6 -0.38 -2.61 -18.12
N LEU A 7 -0.22 -3.26 -16.97
CA LEU A 7 -1.33 -3.55 -16.07
C LEU A 7 -2.00 -2.27 -15.55
N ASN A 8 -1.23 -1.24 -15.22
CA ASN A 8 -1.78 0.05 -14.80
C ASN A 8 -2.60 0.72 -15.91
N ASP A 9 -2.15 0.64 -17.17
CA ASP A 9 -2.89 1.18 -18.32
C ASP A 9 -4.24 0.44 -18.51
N TRP A 10 -4.23 -0.87 -18.40
CA TRP A 10 -5.47 -1.67 -18.50
C TRP A 10 -6.43 -1.38 -17.34
N VAL A 11 -5.92 -1.17 -16.12
CA VAL A 11 -6.77 -0.73 -15.00
C VAL A 11 -7.35 0.65 -15.26
N ALA A 12 -6.55 1.59 -15.77
CA ALA A 12 -7.04 2.93 -16.09
C ALA A 12 -8.16 2.90 -17.15
N ALA A 13 -8.02 2.06 -18.19
CA ALA A 13 -9.07 1.85 -19.19
C ALA A 13 -10.34 1.23 -18.56
N LEU A 14 -10.18 0.23 -17.72
CA LEU A 14 -11.29 -0.44 -17.04
C LEU A 14 -12.06 0.52 -16.10
N GLU A 15 -11.38 1.41 -15.40
CA GLU A 15 -11.99 2.40 -14.50
C GLU A 15 -12.77 3.50 -15.24
N GLN A 16 -12.47 3.75 -16.52
CA GLN A 16 -13.28 4.65 -17.36
C GLN A 16 -14.64 4.04 -17.70
N GLU A 17 -14.73 2.72 -17.80
CA GLU A 17 -15.96 2.01 -18.15
C GLU A 17 -16.77 1.61 -16.91
N GLU A 18 -16.10 1.31 -15.81
CA GLU A 18 -16.70 0.78 -14.59
C GLU A 18 -16.24 1.54 -13.34
N LYS A 19 -17.15 2.18 -12.65
CA LYS A 19 -16.83 2.98 -11.44
C LYS A 19 -16.13 2.18 -10.34
N TYR A 20 -16.52 0.92 -10.14
CA TYR A 20 -15.95 0.03 -9.12
C TYR A 20 -15.74 -1.37 -9.70
N PRO A 21 -14.69 -1.57 -10.51
CA PRO A 21 -14.51 -2.80 -11.27
C PRO A 21 -14.37 -4.06 -10.41
N THR A 22 -13.88 -3.90 -9.19
CA THR A 22 -13.62 -5.02 -8.27
C THR A 22 -14.76 -5.30 -7.29
N ARG A 23 -15.93 -4.65 -7.45
CA ARG A 23 -17.04 -4.76 -6.47
C ARG A 23 -17.34 -6.19 -6.04
N ASN A 24 -17.38 -7.12 -6.98
CA ASN A 24 -17.76 -8.51 -6.76
C ASN A 24 -16.55 -9.47 -6.72
N LEU A 25 -15.32 -8.96 -6.81
CA LEU A 25 -14.10 -9.77 -6.78
C LEU A 25 -13.33 -9.48 -5.49
N HIS A 26 -13.21 -10.47 -4.62
CA HIS A 26 -12.58 -10.34 -3.32
C HIS A 26 -11.34 -11.22 -3.24
N ILE A 27 -10.25 -10.68 -2.71
CA ILE A 27 -8.99 -11.40 -2.51
C ILE A 27 -8.57 -11.30 -1.05
N LEU A 28 -8.26 -12.43 -0.45
CA LEU A 28 -7.53 -12.51 0.80
C LEU A 28 -6.06 -12.76 0.48
N ALA A 29 -5.19 -11.80 0.78
CA ALA A 29 -3.79 -11.83 0.34
C ALA A 29 -2.86 -12.65 1.25
N ASP A 30 -3.40 -13.59 2.04
CA ASP A 30 -2.64 -14.40 3.02
C ASP A 30 -1.89 -15.57 2.35
N HIS A 31 -1.30 -15.36 1.16
CA HIS A 31 -0.59 -16.40 0.40
C HIS A 31 0.65 -16.96 1.10
N HIS A 32 1.28 -16.16 1.98
CA HIS A 32 2.42 -16.53 2.83
C HIS A 32 2.05 -16.59 4.32
N GLY A 33 0.79 -16.88 4.62
CA GLY A 33 0.25 -16.76 5.96
C GLY A 33 -0.08 -15.32 6.34
N ASN A 34 -0.59 -15.15 7.55
CA ASN A 34 -0.93 -13.85 8.13
C ASN A 34 -0.03 -13.58 9.34
N ARG A 35 1.02 -12.79 9.15
CA ARG A 35 1.94 -12.44 10.23
C ARG A 35 1.30 -11.50 11.23
N SER A 36 0.61 -10.49 10.73
CA SER A 36 -0.02 -9.46 11.54
C SER A 36 -1.41 -9.13 10.99
N PRO A 37 -2.44 -9.01 11.83
CA PRO A 37 -2.40 -9.09 13.29
C PRO A 37 -2.66 -10.49 13.85
N ARG A 38 -2.83 -11.53 13.03
CA ARG A 38 -3.36 -12.84 13.44
C ARG A 38 -2.30 -13.85 13.85
N SER A 39 -1.03 -13.64 13.50
CA SER A 39 0.09 -14.59 13.73
C SER A 39 -0.23 -16.02 13.26
N ARG A 40 -0.84 -16.15 12.07
CA ARG A 40 -1.26 -17.42 11.48
C ARG A 40 -0.37 -17.76 10.26
N PRO A 41 0.76 -18.48 10.46
CA PRO A 41 1.65 -18.86 9.35
C PRO A 41 1.02 -19.89 8.41
N ASP A 42 0.02 -20.61 8.89
CA ASP A 42 -0.75 -21.61 8.14
C ASP A 42 -1.91 -21.02 7.30
N ALA A 43 -2.23 -19.72 7.46
CA ALA A 43 -3.27 -19.08 6.69
C ALA A 43 -2.98 -19.16 5.18
N ARG A 44 -4.04 -19.19 4.38
CA ARG A 44 -3.96 -19.29 2.93
C ARG A 44 -4.75 -18.16 2.29
N GLY A 45 -4.21 -17.64 1.18
CA GLY A 45 -4.93 -16.69 0.33
C GLY A 45 -6.13 -17.33 -0.34
N SER A 46 -7.10 -16.52 -0.71
CA SER A 46 -8.27 -16.94 -1.47
C SER A 46 -8.71 -15.88 -2.45
N VAL A 47 -9.39 -16.30 -3.51
CA VAL A 47 -10.02 -15.42 -4.49
C VAL A 47 -11.47 -15.85 -4.64
N VAL A 48 -12.40 -14.90 -4.46
CA VAL A 48 -13.85 -15.13 -4.52
C VAL A 48 -14.47 -14.16 -5.50
N GLY A 49 -15.40 -14.66 -6.33
CA GLY A 49 -16.09 -13.84 -7.33
C GLY A 49 -15.45 -13.86 -8.72
N LEU A 50 -14.63 -14.88 -9.02
CA LEU A 50 -14.15 -15.12 -10.38
C LEU A 50 -15.33 -15.44 -11.31
N THR A 51 -15.24 -14.94 -12.55
CA THR A 51 -16.18 -15.20 -13.64
C THR A 51 -15.48 -15.90 -14.79
N LEU A 52 -16.19 -16.16 -15.87
CA LEU A 52 -15.61 -16.66 -17.12
C LEU A 52 -15.02 -15.54 -18.00
N GLU A 53 -14.96 -14.30 -17.51
CA GLU A 53 -14.27 -13.20 -18.20
C GLU A 53 -12.79 -13.57 -18.38
N THR A 54 -12.25 -13.29 -19.56
CA THR A 54 -10.86 -13.60 -19.94
C THR A 54 -10.18 -12.36 -20.55
N GLY A 55 -8.87 -12.45 -20.81
CA GLY A 55 -8.12 -11.41 -21.48
C GLY A 55 -7.71 -10.25 -20.54
N GLU A 56 -7.43 -9.10 -21.15
CA GLU A 56 -6.84 -7.94 -20.47
C GLU A 56 -7.75 -7.37 -19.37
N ARG A 57 -9.06 -7.35 -19.60
CA ARG A 57 -10.04 -6.85 -18.60
C ARG A 57 -10.08 -7.72 -17.35
N ALA A 58 -10.11 -9.04 -17.51
CA ALA A 58 -10.09 -9.98 -16.39
C ALA A 58 -8.79 -9.83 -15.59
N LEU A 59 -7.65 -9.72 -16.28
CA LEU A 59 -6.34 -9.54 -15.65
C LEU A 59 -6.21 -8.20 -14.96
N ALA A 60 -6.70 -7.11 -15.56
CA ALA A 60 -6.74 -5.78 -14.95
C ALA A 60 -7.57 -5.79 -13.66
N ARG A 61 -8.74 -6.42 -13.69
CA ARG A 61 -9.63 -6.56 -12.54
C ARG A 61 -8.99 -7.36 -11.41
N LEU A 62 -8.36 -8.47 -11.72
CA LEU A 62 -7.65 -9.31 -10.76
C LEU A 62 -6.45 -8.56 -10.15
N TYR A 63 -5.69 -7.86 -10.98
CA TYR A 63 -4.56 -7.05 -10.53
C TYR A 63 -5.01 -5.94 -9.59
N LEU A 64 -6.03 -5.14 -9.96
CA LEU A 64 -6.57 -4.09 -9.09
C LEU A 64 -7.08 -4.66 -7.76
N ALA A 65 -7.83 -5.78 -7.80
CA ALA A 65 -8.31 -6.44 -6.58
C ALA A 65 -7.15 -6.92 -5.69
N THR A 66 -6.04 -7.37 -6.28
CA THR A 66 -4.84 -7.77 -5.54
C THR A 66 -4.18 -6.58 -4.84
N LEU A 67 -4.04 -5.44 -5.52
CA LEU A 67 -3.52 -4.21 -4.91
C LEU A 67 -4.38 -3.76 -3.72
N GLN A 68 -5.70 -3.79 -3.90
CA GLN A 68 -6.66 -3.47 -2.84
C GLN A 68 -6.58 -4.44 -1.67
N ALA A 69 -6.42 -5.74 -1.92
CA ALA A 69 -6.31 -6.76 -0.88
C ALA A 69 -5.11 -6.53 0.05
N ILE A 70 -3.97 -6.13 -0.50
CA ILE A 70 -2.77 -5.77 0.28
C ILE A 70 -3.07 -4.55 1.17
N ALA A 71 -3.75 -3.54 0.62
CA ALA A 71 -4.13 -2.35 1.38
C ALA A 71 -5.14 -2.66 2.50
N TYR A 72 -6.10 -3.56 2.26
CA TYR A 72 -7.03 -4.03 3.30
C TYR A 72 -6.33 -4.81 4.41
N GLY A 73 -5.30 -5.57 4.09
CA GLY A 73 -4.45 -6.21 5.10
C GLY A 73 -3.84 -5.18 6.06
N THR A 74 -3.31 -4.08 5.53
CA THR A 74 -2.80 -2.96 6.36
C THR A 74 -3.90 -2.27 7.12
N ARG A 75 -5.06 -2.03 6.52
CA ARG A 75 -6.20 -1.47 7.22
C ARG A 75 -6.61 -2.33 8.41
N HIS A 76 -6.65 -3.64 8.26
CA HIS A 76 -6.94 -4.57 9.36
C HIS A 76 -5.95 -4.43 10.52
N ILE A 77 -4.65 -4.26 10.23
CA ILE A 77 -3.64 -3.97 11.25
C ILE A 77 -3.93 -2.63 11.94
N MET A 78 -4.24 -1.58 11.17
CA MET A 78 -4.56 -0.26 11.70
C MET A 78 -5.80 -0.28 12.60
N ASP A 79 -6.85 -0.98 12.17
CA ASP A 79 -8.08 -1.13 12.97
C ASP A 79 -7.79 -1.89 14.28
N THR A 80 -6.95 -2.92 14.24
CA THR A 80 -6.51 -3.64 15.43
C THR A 80 -5.73 -2.72 16.39
N LEU A 81 -4.78 -1.94 15.89
CA LEU A 81 -4.04 -0.98 16.69
C LEU A 81 -4.96 0.08 17.30
N LYS A 82 -5.96 0.55 16.54
CA LYS A 82 -6.95 1.50 17.03
C LYS A 82 -7.80 0.91 18.17
N HIS A 83 -8.17 -0.36 18.08
CA HIS A 83 -8.86 -1.05 19.18
C HIS A 83 -8.02 -1.12 20.46
N HIS A 84 -6.70 -1.10 20.33
CA HIS A 84 -5.75 -1.03 21.46
C HIS A 84 -5.36 0.40 21.86
N GLY A 85 -6.10 1.42 21.41
CA GLY A 85 -5.95 2.81 21.84
C GLY A 85 -4.91 3.62 21.05
N HIS A 86 -4.33 3.07 19.96
CA HIS A 86 -3.41 3.80 19.10
C HIS A 86 -4.14 4.63 18.05
N THR A 87 -3.75 5.88 17.89
CA THR A 87 -4.28 6.75 16.82
C THR A 87 -3.27 6.82 15.68
N LEU A 88 -3.70 6.42 14.49
CA LEU A 88 -2.90 6.47 13.28
C LEU A 88 -3.53 7.49 12.32
N SER A 89 -2.81 8.57 12.01
CA SER A 89 -3.29 9.67 11.17
C SER A 89 -2.64 9.73 9.80
N ARG A 90 -1.50 9.06 9.62
CA ARG A 90 -0.75 9.02 8.37
C ARG A 90 0.05 7.73 8.25
N ILE A 91 0.38 7.39 7.01
CA ILE A 91 1.25 6.28 6.69
C ILE A 91 2.45 6.85 5.93
N VAL A 92 3.66 6.48 6.34
CA VAL A 92 4.88 6.78 5.59
C VAL A 92 5.30 5.51 4.87
N ILE A 93 5.48 5.59 3.55
CA ILE A 93 5.90 4.46 2.71
C ILE A 93 7.22 4.79 2.03
N CYS A 94 8.10 3.81 1.98
CA CYS A 94 9.38 3.85 1.27
C CYS A 94 9.64 2.52 0.55
N GLY A 95 10.64 2.50 -0.31
CA GLY A 95 11.07 1.32 -1.07
C GLY A 95 10.35 1.15 -2.40
N GLY A 96 10.62 0.04 -3.10
CA GLY A 96 10.25 -0.17 -4.50
C GLY A 96 8.76 -0.06 -4.84
N ALA A 97 7.86 -0.27 -3.88
CA ALA A 97 6.42 -0.11 -4.09
C ALA A 97 6.00 1.33 -4.40
N THR A 98 6.81 2.34 -3.99
CA THR A 98 6.54 3.76 -4.23
C THR A 98 6.56 4.15 -5.71
N HIS A 99 7.16 3.34 -6.58
CA HIS A 99 7.14 3.56 -8.02
C HIS A 99 5.78 3.26 -8.68
N ASN A 100 4.88 2.56 -7.99
CA ASN A 100 3.55 2.23 -8.52
C ASN A 100 2.49 3.19 -7.97
N ARG A 101 2.21 4.26 -8.72
CA ARG A 101 1.22 5.29 -8.34
C ARG A 101 -0.20 4.73 -8.19
N LEU A 102 -0.59 3.72 -8.98
CA LEU A 102 -1.88 3.03 -8.81
C LEU A 102 -1.96 2.35 -7.45
N TRP A 103 -0.90 1.61 -7.06
CA TRP A 103 -0.85 0.96 -5.76
C TRP A 103 -0.93 1.96 -4.61
N LEU A 104 -0.18 3.07 -4.68
CA LEU A 104 -0.22 4.12 -3.65
C LEU A 104 -1.62 4.74 -3.51
N ARG A 105 -2.30 4.99 -4.64
CA ARG A 105 -3.66 5.51 -4.68
C ARG A 105 -4.64 4.55 -3.98
N GLU A 106 -4.64 3.29 -4.38
CA GLU A 106 -5.51 2.27 -3.76
C GLU A 106 -5.19 2.07 -2.27
N TYR A 107 -3.91 2.22 -1.90
CA TYR A 107 -3.48 2.13 -0.52
C TYR A 107 -4.02 3.29 0.33
N ALA A 108 -3.95 4.52 -0.16
CA ALA A 108 -4.51 5.69 0.50
C ALA A 108 -6.03 5.56 0.67
N ASP A 109 -6.73 5.17 -0.38
CA ASP A 109 -8.19 5.04 -0.40
C ASP A 109 -8.69 3.93 0.54
N ALA A 110 -8.09 2.74 0.46
CA ALA A 110 -8.50 1.59 1.26
C ALA A 110 -8.19 1.77 2.76
N THR A 111 -7.05 2.36 3.09
CA THR A 111 -6.68 2.63 4.50
C THR A 111 -7.39 3.85 5.07
N GLY A 112 -7.85 4.77 4.21
CA GLY A 112 -8.43 6.03 4.61
C GLY A 112 -7.42 7.03 5.19
N CYS A 113 -6.12 6.81 4.92
CA CYS A 113 -5.01 7.68 5.34
C CYS A 113 -4.25 8.23 4.14
N ASP A 114 -3.78 9.46 4.23
CA ASP A 114 -2.87 10.01 3.24
C ASP A 114 -1.51 9.30 3.36
N ILE A 115 -0.90 9.01 2.20
CA ILE A 115 0.39 8.34 2.11
C ILE A 115 1.47 9.39 1.93
N HIS A 116 2.41 9.44 2.85
CA HIS A 116 3.57 10.31 2.78
C HIS A 116 4.76 9.52 2.23
N LEU A 117 5.40 10.04 1.21
CA LEU A 117 6.63 9.48 0.65
C LEU A 117 7.85 10.20 1.21
N LEU A 118 8.99 9.57 1.13
CA LEU A 118 10.28 10.22 1.36
C LEU A 118 10.81 10.78 0.05
N ALA A 119 11.58 11.86 0.13
CA ALA A 119 12.27 12.41 -1.05
C ALA A 119 13.38 11.46 -1.55
N GLU A 120 13.97 10.68 -0.63
CA GLU A 120 14.94 9.64 -0.95
C GLU A 120 14.23 8.32 -1.24
N GLU A 121 14.46 7.77 -2.42
CA GLU A 121 13.84 6.51 -2.85
C GLU A 121 14.43 5.29 -2.13
N ASP A 122 15.74 5.29 -1.88
CA ASP A 122 16.44 4.22 -1.18
C ASP A 122 16.54 4.49 0.33
N ALA A 123 15.44 4.25 1.02
CA ALA A 123 15.36 4.43 2.47
C ALA A 123 16.29 3.47 3.26
N VAL A 124 16.68 2.33 2.68
CA VAL A 124 17.60 1.39 3.34
C VAL A 124 19.01 1.97 3.36
N THR A 125 19.49 2.46 2.22
CA THR A 125 20.78 3.15 2.13
C THR A 125 20.78 4.42 2.96
N LEU A 126 19.71 5.21 2.96
CA LEU A 126 19.58 6.38 3.83
C LEU A 126 19.68 5.99 5.32
N GLY A 127 19.00 4.94 5.74
CA GLY A 127 19.08 4.44 7.12
C GLY A 127 20.51 4.02 7.52
N ALA A 128 21.23 3.33 6.63
CA ALA A 128 22.63 2.98 6.84
C ALA A 128 23.52 4.23 6.93
N ALA A 129 23.30 5.23 6.08
CA ALA A 129 24.03 6.50 6.11
C ALA A 129 23.79 7.27 7.42
N ILE A 130 22.55 7.29 7.92
CA ILE A 130 22.20 7.88 9.22
C ILE A 130 22.97 7.19 10.36
N CYS A 131 23.00 5.85 10.38
CA CYS A 131 23.78 5.11 11.38
C CYS A 131 25.28 5.41 11.28
N GLY A 132 25.83 5.48 10.07
CA GLY A 132 27.23 5.86 9.82
C GLY A 132 27.57 7.27 10.30
N ALA A 133 26.68 8.22 10.06
CA ALA A 133 26.84 9.62 10.47
C ALA A 133 26.90 9.76 12.01
N VAL A 134 26.07 8.99 12.73
CA VAL A 134 26.12 8.98 14.20
C VAL A 134 27.39 8.26 14.70
N ALA A 135 27.75 7.13 14.09
CA ALA A 135 28.94 6.37 14.47
C ALA A 135 30.25 7.17 14.27
N SER A 136 30.28 8.04 13.25
CA SER A 136 31.43 8.92 12.98
C SER A 136 31.49 10.17 13.89
N GLY A 137 30.46 10.39 14.70
CA GLY A 137 30.35 11.58 15.55
C GLY A 137 29.86 12.85 14.84
N ALA A 138 29.44 12.74 13.56
CA ALA A 138 28.87 13.87 12.82
C ALA A 138 27.53 14.34 13.42
N TRP A 139 26.79 13.42 14.06
CA TRP A 139 25.54 13.69 14.79
C TRP A 139 25.59 12.99 16.16
N ALA A 140 25.06 13.70 17.20
CA ALA A 140 25.07 13.16 18.54
C ALA A 140 24.08 11.98 18.74
N THR A 141 22.94 12.02 18.04
CA THR A 141 21.89 10.99 18.16
C THR A 141 21.29 10.60 16.81
N LEU A 142 20.71 9.40 16.75
CA LEU A 142 19.95 8.96 15.57
C LEU A 142 18.76 9.91 15.28
N THR A 143 18.13 10.43 16.32
CA THR A 143 17.00 11.36 16.16
C THR A 143 17.42 12.65 15.47
N ASP A 144 18.56 13.23 15.86
CA ASP A 144 19.07 14.47 15.25
C ASP A 144 19.48 14.21 13.80
N ALA A 145 20.24 13.15 13.54
CA ALA A 145 20.62 12.75 12.19
C ALA A 145 19.38 12.51 11.30
N THR A 146 18.38 11.78 11.80
CA THR A 146 17.14 11.52 11.06
C THR A 146 16.40 12.82 10.73
N ARG A 147 16.28 13.74 11.67
CA ARG A 147 15.60 15.02 11.45
C ARG A 147 16.22 15.84 10.32
N GLU A 148 17.55 15.80 10.21
CA GLU A 148 18.27 16.58 9.21
C GLU A 148 18.42 15.86 7.87
N MET A 149 18.62 14.54 7.88
CA MET A 149 18.90 13.75 6.68
C MET A 149 17.65 13.26 5.97
N VAL A 150 16.54 13.02 6.67
CA VAL A 150 15.28 12.59 6.06
C VAL A 150 14.49 13.81 5.59
N LYS A 151 14.16 13.83 4.30
CA LYS A 151 13.34 14.87 3.69
C LYS A 151 11.98 14.31 3.28
N ALA A 152 10.95 15.13 3.47
CA ALA A 152 9.60 14.79 2.99
C ALA A 152 9.56 14.83 1.47
N GLY A 153 8.90 13.85 0.90
CA GLY A 153 8.58 13.77 -0.52
C GLY A 153 7.10 14.08 -0.79
N ASP A 154 6.55 13.47 -1.84
CA ASP A 154 5.16 13.65 -2.24
C ASP A 154 4.17 13.12 -1.20
N ILE A 155 2.95 13.67 -1.23
CA ILE A 155 1.80 13.16 -0.49
C ILE A 155 0.78 12.64 -1.49
N ILE A 156 0.36 11.40 -1.33
CA ILE A 156 -0.75 10.80 -2.09
C ILE A 156 -2.00 10.93 -1.22
N THR A 157 -2.88 11.85 -1.59
CA THR A 157 -4.10 12.12 -0.84
C THR A 157 -5.16 11.07 -1.17
N ARG A 158 -5.82 10.55 -0.13
CA ARG A 158 -6.97 9.66 -0.29
C ARG A 158 -8.14 10.37 -0.97
N ARG A 159 -8.96 9.61 -1.70
CA ARG A 159 -10.17 10.09 -2.36
C ARG A 159 -11.40 9.83 -1.47
N PRO A 160 -12.02 10.86 -0.87
CA PRO A 160 -13.15 10.68 0.05
C PRO A 160 -14.36 9.97 -0.58
N GLU A 161 -14.58 10.15 -1.88
CA GLU A 161 -15.69 9.56 -2.63
C GLU A 161 -15.60 8.04 -2.76
N THR A 162 -14.41 7.43 -2.58
CA THR A 162 -14.22 5.97 -2.61
C THR A 162 -14.45 5.33 -1.25
N ALA A 163 -14.53 6.11 -0.18
CA ALA A 163 -14.56 5.61 1.19
C ALA A 163 -15.73 4.66 1.48
N ALA A 164 -16.90 4.91 0.89
CA ALA A 164 -18.06 4.03 1.05
C ALA A 164 -17.83 2.66 0.41
N PHE A 165 -17.24 2.63 -0.78
CA PHE A 165 -16.87 1.40 -1.48
C PHE A 165 -15.87 0.58 -0.67
N HIS A 166 -14.78 1.20 -0.22
CA HIS A 166 -13.73 0.50 0.54
C HIS A 166 -14.17 0.03 1.94
N ARG A 167 -15.23 0.62 2.51
CA ARG A 167 -15.81 0.12 3.77
C ARG A 167 -16.68 -1.12 3.58
N GLN A 168 -17.27 -1.29 2.41
CA GLN A 168 -18.14 -2.45 2.10
C GLN A 168 -17.35 -3.64 1.58
N LYS A 169 -16.10 -3.41 1.18
CA LYS A 169 -15.19 -4.37 0.57
C LYS A 169 -14.49 -5.23 1.62
#